data_0faca8901968e7a75d5ea2b763113a14
#
_entry.id   0faca8901968e7a75d5ea2b763113a14
#
_cell.length_a   1.000
_cell.length_b   1.000
_cell.length_c   1.000
_cell.angle_alpha   90.00
_cell.angle_beta   90.00
_cell.angle_gamma   90.00
#
_symmetry.space_group_name_H-M   'P 1'
#
loop_
_entity.id
_entity.type
_entity.pdbx_description
1 polymer ?
#
loop_
_entity_poly.entity_id
_entity_poly.type
_entity_poly.pdbx_seq_one_letter_code
_entity_poly.pdbx_strand_id
1 'polypeptide(L)'
;MSKCIFKVLWVVPVPNFGGVARHTLDIARAGIPGYELVVLAPAGVLTERLKELGVRVIEAEFGPHAGFKRSFTSLLRAIEDENPAIVHSHLAYADVLAVAVVNSLKIRRALKRSRLTPKLFTTEHGIAGDDSVYHGTSWRSKLMEQVHRVRLWGTDTAIAVSASTAEQMHRKWGARTVELVYNGVDIDAVHAQVDAYRVPPEPDAPRILSLSRLSPEKGIDVLIDAFARLHEHYPKARLEIAGDGELSAALREQAQRLNLGDSVTFSGFIDPHRAMGRSDMVVQLSVWENCSYTLLDAKSAGLKVVATAVGGNPEVVSARELVERSSPNLTEQVFNRMHALLLEGPSEQFTWPNNATMAQQTAALYTNKLPRGGTR
;
A
#
# COMPACT_ATOMS: atom_id res chain seq x y z
N MET A 1 -0.52 -0.36 -38.59
CA MET A 1 0.50 0.57 -38.04
C MET A 1 0.90 0.06 -36.68
N SER A 2 2.12 -0.44 -36.52
CA SER A 2 2.65 -0.87 -35.22
C SER A 2 2.71 0.36 -34.31
N LYS A 3 1.88 0.43 -33.25
CA LYS A 3 1.97 1.48 -32.25
C LYS A 3 3.35 1.38 -31.61
N CYS A 4 4.15 2.44 -31.68
CA CYS A 4 5.42 2.52 -30.99
C CYS A 4 5.13 2.40 -29.49
N ILE A 5 5.54 1.28 -28.88
CA ILE A 5 5.36 1.02 -27.44
C ILE A 5 6.57 1.59 -26.74
N PHE A 6 6.35 2.54 -25.85
CA PHE A 6 7.40 3.08 -24.98
C PHE A 6 7.67 2.12 -23.81
N LYS A 7 8.94 1.96 -23.43
CA LYS A 7 9.28 1.21 -22.22
C LYS A 7 9.18 2.12 -20.98
N VAL A 8 8.60 1.55 -19.93
CA VAL A 8 8.64 2.14 -18.58
C VAL A 8 9.36 1.17 -17.63
N LEU A 9 10.38 1.67 -16.93
CA LEU A 9 11.10 0.91 -15.92
C LEU A 9 10.56 1.26 -14.54
N TRP A 10 9.88 0.32 -13.91
CA TRP A 10 9.48 0.42 -12.50
C TRP A 10 10.60 -0.06 -11.58
N VAL A 11 10.86 0.71 -10.53
CA VAL A 11 11.96 0.47 -9.59
C VAL A 11 11.36 0.21 -8.21
N VAL A 12 11.36 -1.05 -7.79
CA VAL A 12 10.68 -1.52 -6.57
C VAL A 12 11.70 -2.16 -5.63
N PRO A 13 12.03 -1.52 -4.47
CA PRO A 13 13.14 -1.96 -3.62
C PRO A 13 12.75 -3.01 -2.57
N VAL A 14 11.67 -3.77 -2.79
CA VAL A 14 11.14 -4.76 -1.82
C VAL A 14 10.96 -6.13 -2.47
N PRO A 15 11.44 -7.22 -1.82
CA PRO A 15 11.27 -8.59 -2.31
C PRO A 15 9.94 -9.22 -1.86
N ASN A 16 9.41 -8.77 -0.71
CA ASN A 16 8.28 -9.40 -0.03
C ASN A 16 6.94 -8.86 -0.50
N PHE A 17 5.89 -9.65 -0.29
CA PHE A 17 4.53 -9.25 -0.59
C PHE A 17 4.01 -8.24 0.44
N GLY A 18 3.46 -7.12 -0.02
CA GLY A 18 2.89 -6.03 0.76
C GLY A 18 2.19 -5.04 -0.16
N GLY A 19 1.74 -3.89 0.33
CA GLY A 19 0.95 -2.92 -0.45
C GLY A 19 1.62 -2.48 -1.76
N VAL A 20 2.93 -2.20 -1.75
CA VAL A 20 3.70 -1.83 -2.96
C VAL A 20 3.79 -2.98 -3.95
N ALA A 21 4.01 -4.21 -3.47
CA ALA A 21 4.04 -5.39 -4.32
C ALA A 21 2.66 -5.66 -4.92
N ARG A 22 1.58 -5.51 -4.15
CA ARG A 22 0.20 -5.61 -4.63
C ARG A 22 -0.08 -4.58 -5.72
N HIS A 23 0.25 -3.31 -5.49
CA HIS A 23 0.12 -2.24 -6.48
C HIS A 23 0.84 -2.57 -7.79
N THR A 24 2.08 -3.06 -7.70
CA THR A 24 2.89 -3.44 -8.86
C THR A 24 2.23 -4.59 -9.63
N LEU A 25 1.74 -5.62 -8.95
CA LEU A 25 1.06 -6.75 -9.58
C LEU A 25 -0.29 -6.36 -10.21
N ASP A 26 -1.04 -5.48 -9.57
CA ASP A 26 -2.34 -5.04 -10.08
C ASP A 26 -2.18 -4.20 -11.36
N ILE A 27 -1.18 -3.32 -11.41
CA ILE A 27 -0.79 -2.62 -12.65
C ILE A 27 -0.27 -3.59 -13.71
N ALA A 28 0.53 -4.58 -13.33
CA ALA A 28 1.05 -5.58 -14.26
C ALA A 28 -0.07 -6.40 -14.91
N ARG A 29 -1.08 -6.81 -14.13
CA ARG A 29 -2.27 -7.52 -14.64
C ARG A 29 -3.13 -6.67 -15.57
N ALA A 30 -3.33 -5.40 -15.22
CA ALA A 30 -4.13 -4.47 -16.02
C ALA A 30 -3.41 -4.07 -17.33
N GLY A 31 -2.08 -4.07 -17.30
CA GLY A 31 -1.24 -3.51 -18.37
C GLY A 31 -1.31 -1.98 -18.41
N ILE A 32 -0.23 -1.32 -18.79
CA ILE A 32 -0.18 0.15 -18.94
C ILE A 32 -0.41 0.49 -20.41
N PRO A 33 -1.55 1.10 -20.80
CA PRO A 33 -1.85 1.35 -22.21
C PRO A 33 -0.77 2.15 -22.95
N GLY A 34 -0.18 1.59 -23.99
CA GLY A 34 0.87 2.23 -24.78
C GLY A 34 2.30 2.06 -24.23
N TYR A 35 2.48 1.28 -23.15
CA TYR A 35 3.77 1.10 -22.50
C TYR A 35 4.07 -0.40 -22.26
N GLU A 36 5.33 -0.77 -22.46
CA GLU A 36 5.88 -2.05 -22.01
C GLU A 36 6.45 -1.87 -20.59
N LEU A 37 5.91 -2.62 -19.66
CA LEU A 37 6.37 -2.60 -18.25
C LEU A 37 7.60 -3.49 -18.09
N VAL A 38 8.67 -2.90 -17.58
CA VAL A 38 9.87 -3.61 -17.11
C VAL A 38 10.01 -3.30 -15.62
N VAL A 39 10.28 -4.31 -14.78
CA VAL A 39 10.41 -4.11 -13.33
C VAL A 39 11.81 -4.48 -12.88
N LEU A 40 12.49 -3.54 -12.21
CA LEU A 40 13.72 -3.77 -11.46
C LEU A 40 13.39 -3.97 -9.99
N ALA A 41 13.70 -5.15 -9.45
CA ALA A 41 13.47 -5.47 -8.03
C ALA A 41 14.49 -6.51 -7.53
N PRO A 42 14.69 -6.63 -6.20
CA PRO A 42 15.41 -7.77 -5.64
C PRO A 42 14.63 -9.07 -5.84
N ALA A 43 15.33 -10.19 -5.96
CA ALA A 43 14.73 -11.51 -6.07
C ALA A 43 13.79 -11.81 -4.87
N GLY A 44 12.62 -12.39 -5.12
CA GLY A 44 11.64 -12.77 -4.10
C GLY A 44 10.24 -12.97 -4.67
N VAL A 45 9.25 -13.08 -3.77
CA VAL A 45 7.86 -13.39 -4.13
C VAL A 45 7.27 -12.43 -5.17
N LEU A 46 7.62 -11.14 -5.12
CA LEU A 46 7.15 -10.17 -6.11
C LEU A 46 7.65 -10.52 -7.51
N THR A 47 8.94 -10.77 -7.67
CA THR A 47 9.55 -11.04 -8.97
C THR A 47 9.09 -12.38 -9.56
N GLU A 48 8.87 -13.39 -8.73
CA GLU A 48 8.30 -14.68 -9.14
C GLU A 48 6.90 -14.48 -9.74
N ARG A 49 6.01 -13.81 -9.03
CA ARG A 49 4.64 -13.53 -9.50
C ARG A 49 4.59 -12.64 -10.75
N LEU A 50 5.49 -11.67 -10.88
CA LEU A 50 5.59 -10.84 -12.08
C LEU A 50 6.02 -11.66 -13.31
N LYS A 51 6.96 -12.60 -13.14
CA LYS A 51 7.38 -13.54 -14.20
C LYS A 51 6.25 -14.46 -14.63
N GLU A 52 5.45 -14.95 -13.69
CA GLU A 52 4.23 -15.74 -13.96
C GLU A 52 3.22 -14.95 -14.82
N LEU A 53 3.15 -13.63 -14.65
CA LEU A 53 2.33 -12.73 -15.47
C LEU A 53 2.97 -12.38 -16.83
N GLY A 54 4.17 -12.90 -17.13
CA GLY A 54 4.90 -12.60 -18.36
C GLY A 54 5.55 -11.22 -18.40
N VAL A 55 5.66 -10.54 -17.27
CA VAL A 55 6.33 -9.24 -17.16
C VAL A 55 7.83 -9.41 -17.27
N ARG A 56 8.50 -8.53 -18.02
CA ARG A 56 9.96 -8.47 -18.05
C ARG A 56 10.49 -7.99 -16.70
N VAL A 57 11.22 -8.84 -15.99
CA VAL A 57 11.79 -8.56 -14.66
C VAL A 57 13.30 -8.57 -14.73
N ILE A 58 13.93 -7.56 -14.13
CA ILE A 58 15.37 -7.46 -13.89
C ILE A 58 15.59 -7.71 -12.40
N GLU A 59 15.98 -8.93 -12.06
CA GLU A 59 16.38 -9.25 -10.69
C GLU A 59 17.81 -8.78 -10.45
N ALA A 60 18.00 -7.97 -9.42
CA ALA A 60 19.31 -7.43 -9.08
C ALA A 60 19.50 -7.26 -7.57
N GLU A 61 20.75 -7.12 -7.13
CA GLU A 61 21.05 -6.62 -5.78
C GLU A 61 20.60 -5.16 -5.67
N PHE A 62 19.36 -4.98 -5.24
CA PHE A 62 18.68 -3.68 -5.15
C PHE A 62 17.90 -3.55 -3.83
N GLY A 63 17.89 -2.35 -3.26
CA GLY A 63 17.20 -2.07 -2.01
C GLY A 63 18.16 -1.80 -0.85
N PRO A 64 17.61 -1.45 0.34
CA PRO A 64 18.41 -1.07 1.51
C PRO A 64 19.46 -2.12 1.92
N HIS A 65 19.11 -3.42 1.82
CA HIS A 65 20.02 -4.52 2.18
C HIS A 65 21.21 -4.67 1.23
N ALA A 66 21.06 -4.31 -0.03
CA ALA A 66 22.16 -4.33 -1.01
C ALA A 66 23.11 -3.14 -0.84
N GLY A 67 22.65 -2.08 -0.20
CA GLY A 67 23.35 -0.81 -0.01
C GLY A 67 23.36 0.07 -1.26
N PHE A 68 23.69 1.34 -1.04
CA PHE A 68 23.57 2.41 -2.05
C PHE A 68 24.37 2.13 -3.31
N LYS A 69 25.64 1.75 -3.20
CA LYS A 69 26.56 1.57 -4.34
C LYS A 69 26.09 0.49 -5.31
N ARG A 70 25.68 -0.67 -4.78
CA ARG A 70 25.17 -1.80 -5.60
C ARG A 70 23.87 -1.43 -6.27
N SER A 71 22.92 -0.88 -5.49
CA SER A 71 21.63 -0.43 -6.01
C SER A 71 21.77 0.64 -7.09
N PHE A 72 22.69 1.61 -6.92
CA PHE A 72 22.99 2.62 -7.93
C PHE A 72 23.49 1.99 -9.23
N THR A 73 24.44 1.04 -9.14
CA THR A 73 25.02 0.37 -10.31
C THR A 73 23.97 -0.49 -11.02
N SER A 74 23.14 -1.22 -10.27
CA SER A 74 22.06 -2.05 -10.82
C SER A 74 21.03 -1.20 -11.58
N LEU A 75 20.60 -0.07 -11.00
CA LEU A 75 19.66 0.84 -11.65
C LEU A 75 20.25 1.50 -12.88
N LEU A 76 21.52 1.95 -12.82
CA LEU A 76 22.21 2.55 -13.95
C LEU A 76 22.28 1.58 -15.14
N ARG A 77 22.68 0.33 -14.90
CA ARG A 77 22.71 -0.72 -15.94
C ARG A 77 21.32 -0.99 -16.51
N ALA A 78 20.32 -1.16 -15.66
CA ALA A 78 18.95 -1.38 -16.11
C ALA A 78 18.45 -0.24 -17.03
N ILE A 79 18.77 1.02 -16.71
CA ILE A 79 18.41 2.17 -17.58
C ILE A 79 19.21 2.17 -18.87
N GLU A 80 20.48 1.82 -18.85
CA GLU A 80 21.33 1.76 -20.06
C GLU A 80 20.92 0.61 -21.00
N ASP A 81 20.60 -0.56 -20.46
CA ASP A 81 20.21 -1.75 -21.22
C ASP A 81 18.79 -1.65 -21.78
N GLU A 82 17.83 -1.21 -20.99
CA GLU A 82 16.42 -1.11 -21.40
C GLU A 82 16.09 0.17 -22.17
N ASN A 83 16.89 1.23 -22.00
CA ASN A 83 16.65 2.54 -22.59
C ASN A 83 15.19 3.04 -22.43
N PRO A 84 14.63 3.03 -21.20
CA PRO A 84 13.24 3.36 -20.98
C PRO A 84 12.96 4.84 -21.25
N ALA A 85 11.73 5.16 -21.71
CA ALA A 85 11.26 6.54 -21.80
C ALA A 85 10.97 7.13 -20.43
N ILE A 86 10.60 6.26 -19.47
CA ILE A 86 10.21 6.63 -18.12
C ILE A 86 10.90 5.69 -17.12
N VAL A 87 11.40 6.26 -16.04
CA VAL A 87 11.77 5.56 -14.81
C VAL A 87 10.73 5.94 -13.75
N HIS A 88 10.07 4.95 -13.18
CA HIS A 88 9.07 5.14 -12.14
C HIS A 88 9.49 4.41 -10.88
N SER A 89 9.84 5.16 -9.86
CA SER A 89 10.32 4.63 -8.58
C SER A 89 9.19 4.54 -7.55
N HIS A 90 9.30 3.55 -6.67
CA HIS A 90 8.38 3.30 -5.57
C HIS A 90 9.15 3.25 -4.26
N LEU A 91 8.71 3.98 -3.24
CA LEU A 91 9.34 4.17 -1.94
C LEU A 91 10.59 5.09 -1.98
N ALA A 92 10.79 5.81 -0.89
CA ALA A 92 11.79 6.86 -0.75
C ALA A 92 13.23 6.43 -1.08
N TYR A 93 13.61 5.19 -0.76
CA TYR A 93 14.94 4.67 -1.07
C TYR A 93 15.19 4.60 -2.59
N ALA A 94 14.22 4.04 -3.33
CA ALA A 94 14.30 3.95 -4.79
C ALA A 94 14.26 5.34 -5.44
N ASP A 95 13.51 6.28 -4.87
CA ASP A 95 13.39 7.63 -5.38
C ASP A 95 14.72 8.39 -5.31
N VAL A 96 15.38 8.34 -4.15
CA VAL A 96 16.70 8.97 -3.98
C VAL A 96 17.71 8.43 -4.99
N LEU A 97 17.72 7.11 -5.18
CA LEU A 97 18.58 6.45 -6.17
C LEU A 97 18.23 6.85 -7.60
N ALA A 98 16.93 6.85 -7.95
CA ALA A 98 16.46 7.21 -9.28
C ALA A 98 16.82 8.65 -9.63
N VAL A 99 16.64 9.60 -8.70
CA VAL A 99 17.07 10.99 -8.85
C VAL A 99 18.58 11.08 -9.07
N ALA A 100 19.39 10.39 -8.27
CA ALA A 100 20.84 10.40 -8.39
C ALA A 100 21.32 9.82 -9.72
N VAL A 101 20.79 8.65 -10.14
CA VAL A 101 21.15 7.98 -11.40
C VAL A 101 20.73 8.80 -12.61
N VAL A 102 19.45 9.24 -12.67
CA VAL A 102 18.94 9.99 -13.82
C VAL A 102 19.66 11.33 -13.99
N ASN A 103 19.95 12.04 -12.90
CA ASN A 103 20.72 13.28 -12.98
C ASN A 103 22.18 13.02 -13.39
N SER A 104 22.81 11.94 -12.93
CA SER A 104 24.15 11.57 -13.41
C SER A 104 24.17 11.31 -14.91
N LEU A 105 23.11 10.66 -15.43
CA LEU A 105 22.93 10.44 -16.87
C LEU A 105 22.70 11.74 -17.63
N LYS A 106 21.92 12.69 -17.10
CA LYS A 106 21.71 14.01 -17.72
C LYS A 106 23.05 14.72 -17.91
N ILE A 107 23.91 14.75 -16.89
CA ILE A 107 25.25 15.35 -16.96
C ILE A 107 26.12 14.65 -17.99
N ARG A 108 26.21 13.31 -17.95
CA ARG A 108 27.03 12.52 -18.91
C ARG A 108 26.58 12.72 -20.36
N ARG A 109 25.25 12.80 -20.61
CA ARG A 109 24.68 12.94 -21.95
C ARG A 109 24.77 14.36 -22.49
N ALA A 110 24.66 15.37 -21.63
CA ALA A 110 24.94 16.76 -22.02
C ALA A 110 26.37 16.93 -22.54
N LEU A 111 27.33 16.21 -21.94
CA LEU A 111 28.74 16.23 -22.39
C LEU A 111 28.94 15.43 -23.69
N LYS A 112 28.09 14.41 -23.99
CA LYS A 112 28.30 13.53 -25.17
C LYS A 112 27.29 13.72 -26.30
N ARG A 113 26.43 14.74 -26.26
CA ARG A 113 25.37 15.05 -27.26
C ARG A 113 24.49 13.85 -27.68
N SER A 114 24.27 12.87 -26.82
CA SER A 114 23.62 11.59 -27.16
C SER A 114 22.48 11.19 -26.21
N ARG A 115 21.34 10.79 -26.82
CA ARG A 115 20.15 10.13 -26.26
C ARG A 115 19.27 10.92 -25.29
N LEU A 116 17.94 10.73 -25.42
CA LEU A 116 16.93 11.27 -24.49
C LEU A 116 17.15 10.70 -23.08
N THR A 117 17.08 11.52 -22.07
CA THR A 117 17.05 11.08 -20.66
C THR A 117 15.63 10.67 -20.31
N PRO A 118 15.44 9.57 -19.55
CA PRO A 118 14.10 9.15 -19.14
C PRO A 118 13.46 10.24 -18.27
N LYS A 119 12.14 10.34 -18.33
CA LYS A 119 11.35 11.11 -17.38
C LYS A 119 11.26 10.33 -16.07
N LEU A 120 11.33 11.05 -14.95
CA LEU A 120 11.33 10.45 -13.62
C LEU A 120 9.98 10.66 -12.93
N PHE A 121 9.34 9.56 -12.58
CA PHE A 121 8.11 9.50 -11.80
C PHE A 121 8.36 8.83 -10.46
N THR A 122 7.57 9.20 -9.46
CA THR A 122 7.51 8.48 -8.18
C THR A 122 6.08 8.30 -7.72
N THR A 123 5.75 7.15 -7.15
CA THR A 123 4.49 6.94 -6.40
C THR A 123 4.79 6.83 -4.91
N GLU A 124 4.15 7.67 -4.12
CA GLU A 124 4.23 7.65 -2.67
C GLU A 124 3.21 6.67 -2.09
N HIS A 125 3.71 5.61 -1.45
CA HIS A 125 2.91 4.55 -0.86
C HIS A 125 2.82 4.62 0.67
N GLY A 126 3.63 5.44 1.32
CA GLY A 126 3.71 5.44 2.78
C GLY A 126 4.30 6.72 3.35
N ILE A 127 3.45 7.57 3.90
CA ILE A 127 3.89 8.69 4.75
C ILE A 127 3.42 8.38 6.15
N ALA A 128 4.36 8.20 7.08
CA ALA A 128 4.02 8.10 8.49
C ALA A 128 3.38 9.43 8.95
N GLY A 129 2.20 9.35 9.56
CA GLY A 129 1.46 10.53 10.02
C GLY A 129 2.24 11.29 11.08
N ASP A 130 2.87 10.58 12.00
CA ASP A 130 3.70 11.11 13.08
C ASP A 130 5.09 10.48 13.01
N ASP A 131 6.10 11.30 12.71
CA ASP A 131 7.50 10.86 12.65
C ASP A 131 8.02 10.44 14.04
N SER A 132 7.34 10.81 15.13
CA SER A 132 7.71 10.41 16.51
C SER A 132 7.61 8.91 16.73
N VAL A 133 6.76 8.20 16.01
CA VAL A 133 6.61 6.73 16.10
C VAL A 133 7.87 6.01 15.58
N TYR A 134 8.62 6.62 14.64
CA TYR A 134 9.79 5.98 14.02
C TYR A 134 11.12 6.70 14.26
N HIS A 135 11.11 8.02 14.45
CA HIS A 135 12.35 8.81 14.39
C HIS A 135 12.60 9.72 15.60
N GLY A 136 11.66 9.83 16.55
CA GLY A 136 11.78 10.78 17.65
C GLY A 136 11.91 12.24 17.15
N THR A 137 11.95 13.22 18.06
CA THR A 137 12.09 14.66 17.74
C THR A 137 13.52 15.07 17.38
N SER A 138 14.31 14.18 16.77
CA SER A 138 15.74 14.36 16.57
C SER A 138 16.07 15.07 15.25
N TRP A 139 17.30 15.62 15.15
CA TRP A 139 17.89 16.16 13.92
C TRP A 139 17.76 15.20 12.71
N ARG A 140 17.67 13.90 12.96
CA ARG A 140 17.46 12.86 11.93
C ARG A 140 16.12 13.02 11.19
N SER A 141 15.03 13.35 11.90
CA SER A 141 13.73 13.61 11.29
C SER A 141 13.80 14.81 10.34
N LYS A 142 14.43 15.92 10.77
CA LYS A 142 14.64 17.10 9.92
C LYS A 142 15.51 16.80 8.70
N LEU A 143 16.55 15.97 8.86
CA LEU A 143 17.39 15.54 7.74
C LEU A 143 16.61 14.71 6.74
N MET A 144 15.81 13.76 7.21
CA MET A 144 14.94 12.94 6.34
C MET A 144 13.91 13.79 5.60
N GLU A 145 13.33 14.79 6.25
CA GLU A 145 12.44 15.75 5.59
C GLU A 145 13.13 16.48 4.43
N GLN A 146 14.38 16.91 4.61
CA GLN A 146 15.16 17.51 3.53
C GLN A 146 15.45 16.53 2.40
N VAL A 147 15.75 15.27 2.71
CA VAL A 147 15.92 14.22 1.71
C VAL A 147 14.63 14.03 0.90
N HIS A 148 13.46 14.02 1.56
CA HIS A 148 12.18 13.96 0.86
C HIS A 148 11.92 15.17 -0.04
N ARG A 149 12.25 16.38 0.41
CA ARG A 149 12.13 17.60 -0.42
C ARG A 149 13.02 17.51 -1.66
N VAL A 150 14.30 17.12 -1.49
CA VAL A 150 15.27 17.03 -2.58
C VAL A 150 14.87 15.95 -3.60
N ARG A 151 14.42 14.74 -3.15
CA ARG A 151 13.99 13.70 -4.07
C ARG A 151 12.77 14.13 -4.90
N LEU A 152 11.79 14.80 -4.28
CA LEU A 152 10.60 15.30 -4.98
C LEU A 152 10.93 16.44 -5.94
N TRP A 153 11.88 17.30 -5.58
CA TRP A 153 12.34 18.37 -6.49
C TRP A 153 13.08 17.83 -7.71
N GLY A 154 13.77 16.69 -7.57
CA GLY A 154 14.46 16.02 -8.68
C GLY A 154 13.55 15.17 -9.57
N THR A 155 12.25 15.03 -9.24
CA THR A 155 11.27 14.19 -9.93
C THR A 155 10.43 15.03 -10.90
N ASP A 156 10.15 14.52 -12.12
CA ASP A 156 9.30 15.21 -13.10
C ASP A 156 7.80 15.18 -12.70
N THR A 157 7.37 14.12 -12.00
CA THR A 157 5.99 13.96 -11.52
C THR A 157 5.96 13.07 -10.28
N ALA A 158 5.32 13.54 -9.23
CA ALA A 158 5.03 12.77 -8.02
C ALA A 158 3.56 12.35 -8.04
N ILE A 159 3.28 11.11 -7.65
CA ILE A 159 1.93 10.52 -7.59
C ILE A 159 1.63 10.16 -6.14
N ALA A 160 0.44 10.50 -5.68
CA ALA A 160 -0.11 10.09 -4.40
C ALA A 160 -1.21 9.06 -4.61
N VAL A 161 -1.32 8.09 -3.70
CA VAL A 161 -2.34 7.04 -3.75
C VAL A 161 -3.64 7.39 -3.01
N SER A 162 -3.69 8.56 -2.37
CA SER A 162 -4.89 9.14 -1.73
C SER A 162 -4.78 10.66 -1.67
N ALA A 163 -5.89 11.34 -1.52
CA ALA A 163 -5.92 12.80 -1.34
C ALA A 163 -5.18 13.23 -0.07
N SER A 164 -5.33 12.45 1.01
CA SER A 164 -4.59 12.66 2.25
C SER A 164 -3.08 12.55 2.04
N THR A 165 -2.61 11.57 1.25
CA THR A 165 -1.19 11.43 0.91
C THR A 165 -0.70 12.65 0.13
N ALA A 166 -1.48 13.14 -0.86
CA ALA A 166 -1.14 14.33 -1.64
C ALA A 166 -1.00 15.56 -0.75
N GLU A 167 -1.96 15.79 0.15
CA GLU A 167 -1.93 16.90 1.11
C GLU A 167 -0.69 16.83 2.02
N GLN A 168 -0.35 15.64 2.52
CA GLN A 168 0.84 15.46 3.35
C GLN A 168 2.14 15.72 2.58
N MET A 169 2.24 15.29 1.31
CA MET A 169 3.38 15.60 0.45
C MET A 169 3.56 17.11 0.25
N HIS A 170 2.45 17.85 0.06
CA HIS A 170 2.50 19.31 0.00
C HIS A 170 2.93 19.93 1.33
N ARG A 171 2.30 19.54 2.43
CA ARG A 171 2.48 20.14 3.76
C ARG A 171 3.86 19.83 4.35
N LYS A 172 4.27 18.54 4.35
CA LYS A 172 5.52 18.11 5.00
C LYS A 172 6.74 18.37 4.12
N TRP A 173 6.64 18.11 2.82
CA TRP A 173 7.79 18.09 1.94
C TRP A 173 7.81 19.20 0.90
N GLY A 174 6.80 20.05 0.86
CA GLY A 174 6.72 21.18 -0.07
C GLY A 174 6.65 20.74 -1.53
N ALA A 175 6.07 19.56 -1.80
CA ALA A 175 5.85 19.10 -3.17
C ALA A 175 5.03 20.12 -3.95
N ARG A 176 5.50 20.51 -5.16
CA ARG A 176 4.83 21.56 -5.95
C ARG A 176 3.64 21.03 -6.73
N THR A 177 3.80 19.85 -7.31
CA THR A 177 2.76 19.20 -8.13
C THR A 177 2.71 17.74 -7.72
N VAL A 178 1.55 17.29 -7.25
CA VAL A 178 1.28 15.90 -6.92
C VAL A 178 0.03 15.51 -7.68
N GLU A 179 0.14 14.46 -8.46
CA GLU A 179 -0.98 13.88 -9.19
C GLU A 179 -1.63 12.78 -8.33
N LEU A 180 -2.95 12.69 -8.37
CA LEU A 180 -3.69 11.69 -7.60
C LEU A 180 -4.05 10.51 -8.51
N VAL A 181 -3.55 9.32 -8.13
CA VAL A 181 -3.94 8.04 -8.74
C VAL A 181 -4.19 7.06 -7.61
N TYR A 182 -5.45 6.78 -7.33
CA TYR A 182 -5.84 5.82 -6.30
C TYR A 182 -5.35 4.40 -6.60
N ASN A 183 -5.03 3.65 -5.57
CA ASN A 183 -4.87 2.20 -5.71
C ASN A 183 -6.16 1.60 -6.25
N GLY A 184 -6.09 0.86 -7.36
CA GLY A 184 -7.24 0.18 -7.93
C GLY A 184 -7.61 -1.08 -7.16
N VAL A 185 -8.86 -1.49 -7.25
CA VAL A 185 -9.35 -2.80 -6.82
C VAL A 185 -10.38 -3.34 -7.81
N ASP A 186 -10.26 -4.60 -8.19
CA ASP A 186 -11.27 -5.30 -8.98
C ASP A 186 -12.34 -5.84 -8.03
N ILE A 187 -13.41 -5.04 -7.84
CA ILE A 187 -14.49 -5.31 -6.87
C ILE A 187 -15.12 -6.67 -7.16
N ASP A 188 -15.46 -6.96 -8.41
CA ASP A 188 -16.14 -8.21 -8.78
C ASP A 188 -15.24 -9.43 -8.55
N ALA A 189 -13.95 -9.32 -8.89
CA ALA A 189 -13.00 -10.39 -8.69
C ALA A 189 -12.75 -10.66 -7.19
N VAL A 190 -12.60 -9.61 -6.37
CA VAL A 190 -12.44 -9.74 -4.91
C VAL A 190 -13.71 -10.35 -4.30
N HIS A 191 -14.88 -9.86 -4.68
CA HIS A 191 -16.17 -10.39 -4.21
C HIS A 191 -16.28 -11.88 -4.51
N ALA A 192 -16.02 -12.29 -5.75
CA ALA A 192 -16.09 -13.70 -6.16
C ALA A 192 -15.08 -14.59 -5.39
N GLN A 193 -13.84 -14.08 -5.17
CA GLN A 193 -12.83 -14.83 -4.42
C GLN A 193 -13.20 -15.01 -2.95
N VAL A 194 -13.77 -13.98 -2.33
CA VAL A 194 -14.22 -14.04 -0.93
C VAL A 194 -15.47 -14.93 -0.80
N ASP A 195 -16.42 -14.82 -1.73
CA ASP A 195 -17.64 -15.62 -1.73
C ASP A 195 -17.41 -17.14 -1.86
N ALA A 196 -16.32 -17.53 -2.55
CA ALA A 196 -15.92 -18.94 -2.62
C ALA A 196 -15.66 -19.57 -1.25
N TYR A 197 -15.43 -18.74 -0.21
CA TYR A 197 -15.20 -19.17 1.18
C TYR A 197 -16.26 -18.64 2.15
N ARG A 198 -17.37 -18.07 1.63
CA ARG A 198 -18.38 -17.42 2.46
C ARG A 198 -19.04 -18.41 3.42
N VAL A 199 -18.96 -18.07 4.69
CA VAL A 199 -19.70 -18.76 5.76
C VAL A 199 -20.87 -17.87 6.17
N PRO A 200 -22.10 -18.39 6.22
CA PRO A 200 -23.26 -17.60 6.64
C PRO A 200 -23.03 -16.93 8.00
N PRO A 201 -23.48 -15.69 8.19
CA PRO A 201 -23.34 -15.00 9.47
C PRO A 201 -24.22 -15.65 10.55
N GLU A 202 -23.69 -15.72 11.75
CA GLU A 202 -24.40 -16.17 12.94
C GLU A 202 -24.55 -14.97 13.90
N PRO A 203 -25.77 -14.45 14.15
CA PRO A 203 -25.96 -13.23 14.95
C PRO A 203 -25.35 -13.32 16.35
N ASP A 204 -25.38 -14.50 17.00
CA ASP A 204 -24.86 -14.71 18.36
C ASP A 204 -23.37 -15.08 18.38
N ALA A 205 -22.74 -15.28 17.23
CA ALA A 205 -21.36 -15.73 17.09
C ALA A 205 -20.58 -14.91 16.04
N PRO A 206 -20.51 -13.57 16.17
CA PRO A 206 -19.84 -12.72 15.20
C PRO A 206 -18.34 -13.04 15.08
N ARG A 207 -17.83 -13.01 13.85
CA ARG A 207 -16.44 -13.31 13.50
C ARG A 207 -15.75 -12.05 13.05
N ILE A 208 -14.80 -11.61 13.87
CA ILE A 208 -14.00 -10.39 13.65
C ILE A 208 -12.64 -10.78 13.09
N LEU A 209 -12.14 -10.05 12.10
CA LEU A 209 -10.87 -10.28 11.45
C LEU A 209 -9.98 -9.03 11.52
N SER A 210 -8.72 -9.23 11.83
CA SER A 210 -7.66 -8.24 11.62
C SER A 210 -6.56 -8.83 10.74
N LEU A 211 -6.21 -8.11 9.67
CA LEU A 211 -5.18 -8.49 8.69
C LEU A 211 -4.08 -7.44 8.66
N SER A 212 -3.00 -7.65 9.40
CA SER A 212 -1.89 -6.69 9.41
C SER A 212 -0.61 -7.29 10.01
N ARG A 213 0.50 -6.57 9.90
CA ARG A 213 1.68 -6.86 10.72
C ARG A 213 1.34 -6.67 12.19
N LEU A 214 1.93 -7.50 13.06
CA LEU A 214 1.77 -7.37 14.51
C LEU A 214 2.83 -6.39 15.06
N SER A 215 2.62 -5.11 14.78
CA SER A 215 3.52 -4.01 15.12
C SER A 215 2.74 -2.85 15.77
N PRO A 216 3.40 -1.97 16.56
CA PRO A 216 2.73 -0.96 17.39
C PRO A 216 1.78 -0.05 16.61
N GLU A 217 2.14 0.28 15.37
CA GLU A 217 1.34 1.17 14.54
C GLU A 217 0.02 0.56 14.04
N LYS A 218 -0.23 -0.73 14.28
CA LYS A 218 -1.46 -1.42 13.84
C LYS A 218 -2.55 -1.49 14.90
N GLY A 219 -2.26 -1.16 16.16
CA GLY A 219 -3.26 -1.03 17.22
C GLY A 219 -4.01 -2.32 17.55
N ILE A 220 -3.34 -3.48 17.40
CA ILE A 220 -3.96 -4.79 17.67
C ILE A 220 -4.25 -4.97 19.17
N ASP A 221 -3.46 -4.38 20.03
CA ASP A 221 -3.67 -4.30 21.48
C ASP A 221 -5.03 -3.65 21.83
N VAL A 222 -5.34 -2.53 21.19
CA VAL A 222 -6.64 -1.85 21.35
C VAL A 222 -7.79 -2.73 20.85
N LEU A 223 -7.58 -3.45 19.73
CA LEU A 223 -8.58 -4.37 19.21
C LEU A 223 -8.87 -5.51 20.17
N ILE A 224 -7.85 -6.11 20.77
CA ILE A 224 -8.02 -7.21 21.74
C ILE A 224 -8.81 -6.71 22.96
N ASP A 225 -8.51 -5.52 23.50
CA ASP A 225 -9.25 -4.93 24.62
C ASP A 225 -10.71 -4.61 24.25
N ALA A 226 -10.97 -4.09 23.05
CA ALA A 226 -12.32 -3.84 22.56
C ALA A 226 -13.09 -5.14 22.30
N PHE A 227 -12.41 -6.18 21.80
CA PHE A 227 -12.99 -7.50 21.58
C PHE A 227 -13.34 -8.17 22.92
N ALA A 228 -12.57 -8.00 23.98
CA ALA A 228 -12.92 -8.53 25.30
C ALA A 228 -14.31 -8.04 25.74
N ARG A 229 -14.59 -6.74 25.58
CA ARG A 229 -15.92 -6.17 25.85
C ARG A 229 -16.99 -6.72 24.91
N LEU A 230 -16.68 -6.92 23.62
CA LEU A 230 -17.61 -7.52 22.67
C LEU A 230 -17.95 -8.96 23.06
N HIS A 231 -16.96 -9.71 23.55
CA HIS A 231 -17.11 -11.10 23.97
C HIS A 231 -18.00 -11.26 25.20
N GLU A 232 -18.05 -10.25 26.11
CA GLU A 232 -19.02 -10.22 27.21
C GLU A 232 -20.48 -10.18 26.71
N HIS A 233 -20.75 -9.50 25.58
CA HIS A 233 -22.07 -9.41 24.96
C HIS A 233 -22.38 -10.59 24.03
N TYR A 234 -21.35 -11.13 23.39
CA TYR A 234 -21.42 -12.25 22.46
C TYR A 234 -20.42 -13.35 22.87
N PRO A 235 -20.76 -14.22 23.83
CA PRO A 235 -19.81 -15.23 24.33
C PRO A 235 -19.30 -16.23 23.29
N LYS A 236 -19.97 -16.33 22.13
CA LYS A 236 -19.54 -17.15 20.99
C LYS A 236 -18.72 -16.37 19.95
N ALA A 237 -18.52 -15.07 20.13
CA ALA A 237 -17.73 -14.26 19.21
C ALA A 237 -16.31 -14.82 19.05
N ARG A 238 -15.73 -14.63 17.87
CA ARG A 238 -14.35 -15.04 17.53
C ARG A 238 -13.61 -13.87 16.94
N LEU A 239 -12.33 -13.74 17.32
CA LEU A 239 -11.38 -12.80 16.72
C LEU A 239 -10.24 -13.58 16.07
N GLU A 240 -10.08 -13.43 14.76
CA GLU A 240 -8.93 -13.94 14.03
C GLU A 240 -7.94 -12.79 13.77
N ILE A 241 -6.72 -12.94 14.25
CA ILE A 241 -5.61 -12.00 14.04
C ILE A 241 -4.63 -12.67 13.09
N ALA A 242 -4.59 -12.18 11.85
CA ALA A 242 -3.76 -12.73 10.79
C ALA A 242 -2.61 -11.78 10.45
N GLY A 243 -1.43 -12.34 10.45
CA GLY A 243 -0.15 -11.66 10.24
C GLY A 243 0.87 -12.09 11.28
N ASP A 244 2.06 -11.49 11.19
CA ASP A 244 3.16 -11.73 12.11
C ASP A 244 3.89 -10.43 12.42
N GLY A 245 4.67 -10.39 13.49
CA GLY A 245 5.44 -9.22 13.89
C GLY A 245 5.97 -9.28 15.31
N GLU A 246 6.70 -8.26 15.67
CA GLU A 246 7.43 -8.16 16.96
C GLU A 246 6.51 -8.22 18.20
N LEU A 247 5.24 -7.84 18.07
CA LEU A 247 4.28 -7.86 19.17
C LEU A 247 3.56 -9.21 19.35
N SER A 248 3.85 -10.24 18.53
CA SER A 248 3.11 -11.52 18.53
C SER A 248 3.03 -12.15 19.94
N ALA A 249 4.15 -12.19 20.68
CA ALA A 249 4.17 -12.76 22.04
C ALA A 249 3.35 -11.91 23.02
N ALA A 250 3.53 -10.59 23.02
CA ALA A 250 2.84 -9.69 23.93
C ALA A 250 1.31 -9.67 23.72
N LEU A 251 0.86 -9.72 22.46
CA LEU A 251 -0.57 -9.77 22.10
C LEU A 251 -1.24 -11.09 22.54
N ARG A 252 -0.53 -12.22 22.41
CA ARG A 252 -1.01 -13.51 22.92
C ARG A 252 -1.15 -13.50 24.44
N GLU A 253 -0.15 -12.94 25.15
CA GLU A 253 -0.21 -12.78 26.59
C GLU A 253 -1.36 -11.85 27.02
N GLN A 254 -1.62 -10.77 26.30
CA GLN A 254 -2.77 -9.89 26.52
C GLN A 254 -4.09 -10.64 26.40
N ALA A 255 -4.28 -11.42 25.35
CA ALA A 255 -5.49 -12.24 25.15
C ALA A 255 -5.69 -13.25 26.29
N GLN A 256 -4.59 -13.86 26.78
CA GLN A 256 -4.65 -14.78 27.95
C GLN A 256 -5.03 -14.05 29.23
N ARG A 257 -4.44 -12.90 29.53
CA ARG A 257 -4.79 -12.10 30.73
C ARG A 257 -6.25 -11.66 30.75
N LEU A 258 -6.85 -11.45 29.57
CA LEU A 258 -8.26 -11.09 29.42
C LEU A 258 -9.20 -12.33 29.38
N ASN A 259 -8.68 -13.54 29.64
CA ASN A 259 -9.41 -14.80 29.63
C ASN A 259 -10.17 -15.07 28.33
N LEU A 260 -9.63 -14.60 27.19
CA LEU A 260 -10.27 -14.79 25.88
C LEU A 260 -10.03 -16.18 25.29
N GLY A 261 -9.04 -16.94 25.79
CA GLY A 261 -8.80 -18.34 25.46
C GLY A 261 -8.87 -18.63 23.96
N ASP A 262 -9.68 -19.63 23.59
CA ASP A 262 -9.87 -20.04 22.18
C ASP A 262 -10.72 -19.05 21.35
N SER A 263 -11.22 -17.97 21.96
CA SER A 263 -11.98 -16.95 21.25
C SER A 263 -11.10 -16.01 20.40
N VAL A 264 -9.79 -15.99 20.65
CA VAL A 264 -8.80 -15.23 19.86
C VAL A 264 -7.82 -16.20 19.21
N THR A 265 -7.75 -16.18 17.88
CA THR A 265 -6.85 -17.03 17.10
C THR A 265 -5.81 -16.17 16.40
N PHE A 266 -4.53 -16.54 16.51
CA PHE A 266 -3.41 -15.91 15.79
C PHE A 266 -2.96 -16.85 14.67
N SER A 267 -3.37 -16.55 13.44
CA SER A 267 -3.26 -17.46 12.29
C SER A 267 -1.95 -17.30 11.50
N GLY A 268 -1.10 -16.33 11.84
CA GLY A 268 0.09 -16.03 11.02
C GLY A 268 -0.29 -15.54 9.62
N PHE A 269 0.55 -15.82 8.63
CA PHE A 269 0.26 -15.47 7.23
C PHE A 269 -0.74 -16.43 6.63
N ILE A 270 -1.88 -15.93 6.21
CA ILE A 270 -2.97 -16.69 5.57
C ILE A 270 -3.44 -15.99 4.31
N ASP A 271 -4.22 -16.70 3.49
CA ASP A 271 -4.91 -16.10 2.35
C ASP A 271 -5.97 -15.09 2.85
N PRO A 272 -5.87 -13.79 2.47
CA PRO A 272 -6.76 -12.75 2.97
C PRO A 272 -8.21 -12.95 2.51
N HIS A 273 -8.45 -13.40 1.27
CA HIS A 273 -9.80 -13.60 0.76
C HIS A 273 -10.50 -14.79 1.45
N ARG A 274 -9.74 -15.84 1.72
CA ARG A 274 -10.25 -16.97 2.51
C ARG A 274 -10.59 -16.56 3.94
N ALA A 275 -9.76 -15.72 4.58
CA ALA A 275 -10.05 -15.21 5.91
C ALA A 275 -11.28 -14.29 5.92
N MET A 276 -11.37 -13.38 4.94
CA MET A 276 -12.53 -12.50 4.78
C MET A 276 -13.83 -13.28 4.56
N GLY A 277 -13.81 -14.36 3.76
CA GLY A 277 -14.98 -15.19 3.51
C GLY A 277 -15.55 -15.88 4.77
N ARG A 278 -14.71 -16.08 5.79
CA ARG A 278 -15.10 -16.66 7.08
C ARG A 278 -15.42 -15.63 8.15
N SER A 279 -15.40 -14.34 7.80
CA SER A 279 -15.55 -13.24 8.75
C SER A 279 -16.78 -12.39 8.44
N ASP A 280 -17.30 -11.74 9.45
CA ASP A 280 -18.44 -10.83 9.35
C ASP A 280 -17.99 -9.37 9.33
N MET A 281 -16.80 -9.11 9.90
CA MET A 281 -16.27 -7.76 10.05
C MET A 281 -14.74 -7.76 9.98
N VAL A 282 -14.17 -6.73 9.32
CA VAL A 282 -12.73 -6.43 9.35
C VAL A 282 -12.49 -5.21 10.23
N VAL A 283 -11.48 -5.29 11.11
CA VAL A 283 -11.08 -4.17 11.97
C VAL A 283 -9.63 -3.80 11.71
N GLN A 284 -9.37 -2.50 11.42
CA GLN A 284 -8.05 -1.94 11.14
C GLN A 284 -7.82 -0.65 11.93
N LEU A 285 -7.04 -0.70 13.01
CA LEU A 285 -6.82 0.42 13.93
C LEU A 285 -5.46 1.09 13.77
N SER A 286 -4.98 1.19 12.57
CA SER A 286 -3.66 1.76 12.26
C SER A 286 -3.51 3.20 12.76
N VAL A 287 -2.30 3.57 13.16
CA VAL A 287 -1.92 4.95 13.51
C VAL A 287 -1.83 5.82 12.25
N TRP A 288 -1.49 5.22 11.13
CA TRP A 288 -1.46 5.87 9.82
C TRP A 288 -1.71 4.85 8.70
N GLU A 289 -2.32 5.31 7.63
CA GLU A 289 -2.53 4.58 6.37
C GLU A 289 -2.53 5.57 5.21
N ASN A 290 -2.24 5.08 4.01
CA ASN A 290 -2.33 5.93 2.81
C ASN A 290 -3.53 5.54 1.94
N CYS A 291 -3.55 4.31 1.43
CA CYS A 291 -4.71 3.73 0.75
C CYS A 291 -4.67 2.23 1.02
N SER A 292 -5.43 1.77 2.01
CA SER A 292 -5.36 0.41 2.52
C SER A 292 -6.01 -0.61 1.59
N TYR A 293 -5.23 -1.51 1.03
CA TYR A 293 -5.74 -2.65 0.26
C TYR A 293 -6.63 -3.59 1.09
N THR A 294 -6.34 -3.74 2.38
CA THR A 294 -7.21 -4.54 3.28
C THR A 294 -8.61 -3.96 3.37
N LEU A 295 -8.74 -2.63 3.47
CA LEU A 295 -10.04 -1.97 3.51
C LEU A 295 -10.73 -2.03 2.14
N LEU A 296 -9.98 -1.83 1.04
CA LEU A 296 -10.51 -1.96 -0.32
C LEU A 296 -11.08 -3.35 -0.55
N ASP A 297 -10.35 -4.41 -0.19
CA ASP A 297 -10.81 -5.79 -0.35
C ASP A 297 -12.01 -6.09 0.57
N ALA A 298 -11.99 -5.66 1.83
CA ALA A 298 -13.11 -5.86 2.77
C ALA A 298 -14.40 -5.19 2.30
N LYS A 299 -14.29 -3.94 1.80
CA LYS A 299 -15.45 -3.20 1.25
C LYS A 299 -15.94 -3.85 -0.06
N SER A 300 -15.03 -4.28 -0.93
CA SER A 300 -15.37 -5.00 -2.16
C SER A 300 -16.09 -6.32 -1.87
N ALA A 301 -15.74 -6.99 -0.78
CA ALA A 301 -16.38 -8.22 -0.32
C ALA A 301 -17.72 -7.98 0.40
N GLY A 302 -18.15 -6.73 0.60
CA GLY A 302 -19.37 -6.38 1.33
C GLY A 302 -19.29 -6.62 2.84
N LEU A 303 -18.08 -6.75 3.41
CA LEU A 303 -17.90 -6.92 4.84
C LEU A 303 -18.13 -5.61 5.59
N LYS A 304 -18.57 -5.73 6.85
CA LYS A 304 -18.55 -4.61 7.79
C LYS A 304 -17.12 -4.23 8.12
N VAL A 305 -16.86 -2.94 8.30
CA VAL A 305 -15.51 -2.44 8.57
C VAL A 305 -15.52 -1.51 9.77
N VAL A 306 -14.53 -1.64 10.66
CA VAL A 306 -14.19 -0.60 11.63
C VAL A 306 -12.75 -0.18 11.39
N ALA A 307 -12.52 1.10 11.11
CA ALA A 307 -11.20 1.63 10.86
C ALA A 307 -10.95 2.95 11.60
N THR A 308 -9.68 3.24 11.89
CA THR A 308 -9.30 4.56 12.40
C THR A 308 -9.40 5.62 11.30
N ALA A 309 -9.84 6.84 11.66
CA ALA A 309 -9.95 7.99 10.77
C ALA A 309 -8.57 8.61 10.49
N VAL A 310 -7.67 7.85 9.86
CA VAL A 310 -6.30 8.26 9.56
C VAL A 310 -5.98 8.14 8.07
N GLY A 311 -5.18 9.07 7.57
CA GLY A 311 -4.71 9.05 6.18
C GLY A 311 -5.85 8.93 5.18
N GLY A 312 -5.74 8.00 4.25
CA GLY A 312 -6.76 7.74 3.22
C GLY A 312 -7.93 6.87 3.66
N ASN A 313 -7.98 6.38 4.91
CA ASN A 313 -9.10 5.55 5.37
C ASN A 313 -10.47 6.25 5.20
N PRO A 314 -10.63 7.58 5.52
CA PRO A 314 -11.89 8.29 5.30
C PRO A 314 -12.31 8.41 3.83
N GLU A 315 -11.41 8.14 2.90
CA GLU A 315 -11.71 8.12 1.46
C GLU A 315 -12.28 6.76 1.02
N VAL A 316 -11.96 5.68 1.77
CA VAL A 316 -12.34 4.29 1.46
C VAL A 316 -13.60 3.86 2.19
N VAL A 317 -13.76 4.25 3.46
CA VAL A 317 -14.86 3.80 4.33
C VAL A 317 -15.71 4.98 4.79
N SER A 318 -16.98 4.71 5.07
CA SER A 318 -17.93 5.74 5.49
C SER A 318 -17.66 6.24 6.91
N ALA A 319 -18.12 7.45 7.23
CA ALA A 319 -17.96 8.04 8.56
C ALA A 319 -18.52 7.17 9.70
N ARG A 320 -19.55 6.37 9.44
CA ARG A 320 -20.15 5.45 10.41
C ARG A 320 -19.26 4.21 10.70
N GLU A 321 -18.23 3.97 9.89
CA GLU A 321 -17.27 2.88 10.05
C GLU A 321 -15.96 3.37 10.69
N LEU A 322 -15.82 4.68 10.88
CA LEU A 322 -14.60 5.30 11.41
C LEU A 322 -14.65 5.51 12.93
N VAL A 323 -13.49 5.39 13.55
CA VAL A 323 -13.22 5.76 14.95
C VAL A 323 -12.06 6.75 15.00
N GLU A 324 -12.13 7.70 15.96
CA GLU A 324 -11.09 8.72 16.08
C GLU A 324 -9.85 8.14 16.81
N ARG A 325 -8.71 8.06 16.10
CA ARG A 325 -7.47 7.46 16.63
C ARG A 325 -6.92 8.18 17.86
N SER A 326 -7.06 9.49 17.93
CA SER A 326 -6.57 10.34 19.04
C SER A 326 -7.47 10.33 20.26
N SER A 327 -8.59 9.61 20.24
CA SER A 327 -9.52 9.57 21.36
C SER A 327 -8.90 8.89 22.60
N PRO A 328 -9.03 9.49 23.79
CA PRO A 328 -8.62 8.85 25.03
C PRO A 328 -9.43 7.59 25.35
N ASN A 329 -10.63 7.46 24.76
CA ASN A 329 -11.53 6.32 24.93
C ASN A 329 -11.59 5.44 23.67
N LEU A 330 -10.47 5.27 22.97
CA LEU A 330 -10.45 4.57 21.68
C LEU A 330 -10.99 3.13 21.79
N THR A 331 -10.60 2.38 22.81
CA THR A 331 -11.09 0.99 23.04
C THR A 331 -12.62 0.95 23.13
N GLU A 332 -13.22 1.88 23.85
CA GLU A 332 -14.68 1.98 23.98
C GLU A 332 -15.35 2.38 22.68
N GLN A 333 -14.77 3.33 21.92
CA GLN A 333 -15.28 3.69 20.61
C GLN A 333 -15.23 2.53 19.62
N VAL A 334 -14.15 1.75 19.63
CA VAL A 334 -14.02 0.56 18.78
C VAL A 334 -15.07 -0.48 19.14
N PHE A 335 -15.24 -0.79 20.44
CA PHE A 335 -16.30 -1.69 20.91
C PHE A 335 -17.69 -1.22 20.46
N ASN A 336 -18.05 0.04 20.77
CA ASN A 336 -19.35 0.60 20.44
C ASN A 336 -19.62 0.56 18.92
N ARG A 337 -18.57 0.82 18.12
CA ARG A 337 -18.68 0.79 16.66
C ARG A 337 -18.87 -0.64 16.14
N MET A 338 -18.08 -1.60 16.62
CA MET A 338 -18.26 -3.01 16.26
C MET A 338 -19.67 -3.47 16.62
N HIS A 339 -20.13 -3.22 17.84
CA HIS A 339 -21.46 -3.61 18.32
C HIS A 339 -22.58 -2.97 17.48
N ALA A 340 -22.52 -1.66 17.23
CA ALA A 340 -23.52 -0.98 16.42
C ALA A 340 -23.60 -1.54 15.00
N LEU A 341 -22.45 -1.75 14.33
CA LEU A 341 -22.42 -2.30 12.98
C LEU A 341 -22.94 -3.75 12.92
N LEU A 342 -22.74 -4.58 13.96
CA LEU A 342 -23.27 -5.93 14.00
C LEU A 342 -24.82 -5.96 14.03
N LEU A 343 -25.45 -4.95 14.60
CA LEU A 343 -26.91 -4.79 14.64
C LEU A 343 -27.50 -4.19 13.36
N GLU A 344 -26.67 -3.59 12.52
CA GLU A 344 -27.10 -3.01 11.24
C GLU A 344 -27.31 -4.08 10.15
N GLY A 345 -28.10 -3.72 9.13
CA GLY A 345 -28.25 -4.52 7.91
C GLY A 345 -26.96 -4.66 7.09
N PRO A 346 -27.06 -5.16 5.85
CA PRO A 346 -25.94 -5.28 4.93
C PRO A 346 -25.21 -3.96 4.71
N SER A 347 -23.91 -4.03 4.39
CA SER A 347 -23.11 -2.86 4.03
C SER A 347 -23.65 -2.18 2.76
N GLU A 348 -23.46 -0.86 2.64
CA GLU A 348 -23.78 -0.12 1.43
C GLU A 348 -22.93 -0.59 0.25
N GLN A 349 -23.49 -0.44 -0.96
CA GLN A 349 -22.76 -0.75 -2.18
C GLN A 349 -21.48 0.07 -2.27
N PHE A 350 -20.36 -0.63 -2.39
CA PHE A 350 -19.05 0.00 -2.53
C PHE A 350 -18.73 0.30 -3.99
N THR A 351 -18.21 1.50 -4.23
CA THR A 351 -17.71 1.91 -5.56
C THR A 351 -16.31 2.49 -5.41
N TRP A 352 -15.39 2.05 -6.28
CA TRP A 352 -13.99 2.48 -6.24
C TRP A 352 -13.36 2.32 -7.63
N PRO A 353 -12.31 3.11 -7.98
CA PRO A 353 -11.56 2.89 -9.21
C PRO A 353 -11.00 1.48 -9.32
N ASN A 354 -11.17 0.82 -10.48
CA ASN A 354 -10.60 -0.49 -10.72
C ASN A 354 -9.14 -0.42 -11.20
N ASN A 355 -8.49 -1.59 -11.31
CA ASN A 355 -7.10 -1.69 -11.73
C ASN A 355 -6.86 -1.13 -13.15
N ALA A 356 -7.83 -1.28 -14.07
CA ALA A 356 -7.74 -0.71 -15.41
C ALA A 356 -7.78 0.82 -15.40
N THR A 357 -8.64 1.42 -14.55
CA THR A 357 -8.69 2.87 -14.35
C THR A 357 -7.38 3.40 -13.80
N MET A 358 -6.80 2.75 -12.78
CA MET A 358 -5.49 3.10 -12.22
C MET A 358 -4.40 3.05 -13.30
N ALA A 359 -4.36 2.00 -14.13
CA ALA A 359 -3.40 1.85 -15.21
C ALA A 359 -3.59 2.91 -16.32
N GLN A 360 -4.82 3.24 -16.68
CA GLN A 360 -5.13 4.30 -17.66
C GLN A 360 -4.71 5.68 -17.16
N GLN A 361 -5.00 6.03 -15.91
CA GLN A 361 -4.57 7.28 -15.31
C GLN A 361 -3.04 7.38 -15.27
N THR A 362 -2.36 6.32 -14.88
CA THR A 362 -0.89 6.25 -14.89
C THR A 362 -0.34 6.46 -16.31
N ALA A 363 -0.91 5.80 -17.32
CA ALA A 363 -0.51 5.97 -18.72
C ALA A 363 -0.73 7.39 -19.24
N ALA A 364 -1.84 8.03 -18.86
CA ALA A 364 -2.12 9.43 -19.21
C ALA A 364 -1.08 10.39 -18.66
N LEU A 365 -0.67 10.20 -17.39
CA LEU A 365 0.39 11.00 -16.77
C LEU A 365 1.73 10.84 -17.50
N TYR A 366 2.09 9.62 -17.88
CA TYR A 366 3.30 9.37 -18.66
C TYR A 366 3.26 10.08 -20.01
N THR A 367 2.14 9.94 -20.74
CA THR A 367 1.96 10.54 -22.06
C THR A 367 2.04 12.06 -22.02
N ASN A 368 1.50 12.69 -20.98
CA ASN A 368 1.54 14.16 -20.82
C ASN A 368 2.96 14.72 -20.64
N LYS A 369 3.92 13.89 -20.20
CA LYS A 369 5.32 14.31 -19.96
C LYS A 369 6.28 13.93 -21.09
N LEU A 370 5.84 13.09 -22.02
CA LEU A 370 6.64 12.77 -23.21
C LEU A 370 6.43 13.82 -24.30
N PRO A 371 7.44 14.10 -25.14
CA PRO A 371 7.32 15.06 -26.24
C PRO A 371 6.21 14.62 -27.21
N ARG A 372 5.28 15.50 -27.53
CA ARG A 372 4.29 15.29 -28.57
C ARG A 372 5.00 15.23 -29.94
N GLY A 373 4.99 14.09 -30.59
CA GLY A 373 5.49 13.93 -31.95
C GLY A 373 6.98 13.58 -32.01
N GLY A 374 7.25 12.31 -31.98
CA GLY A 374 8.52 11.69 -32.28
C GLY A 374 8.27 10.31 -32.84
N THR A 375 7.74 10.23 -34.06
CA THR A 375 7.96 9.06 -34.89
C THR A 375 9.47 8.89 -35.06
N ARG A 376 10.04 7.89 -34.41
CA ARG A 376 11.34 7.34 -34.79
C ARG A 376 11.18 5.91 -35.27
#